data_8f3b5f2c59878c3da091c94b6f2e778a
#
_entry.id   8f3b5f2c59878c3da091c94b6f2e778a
#
_cell.length_a   1.000
_cell.length_b   1.000
_cell.length_c   1.000
_cell.angle_alpha   90.00
_cell.angle_beta   90.00
_cell.angle_gamma   90.00
#
_symmetry.space_group_name_H-M   'P 1'
#
loop_
_entity.id
_entity.type
_entity.pdbx_description
1 polymer ?
#
loop_
_entity_poly.entity_id
_entity_poly.type
_entity_poly.pdbx_seq_one_letter_code
_entity_poly.pdbx_strand_id
1 'polypeptide(L)'
;MLDIKLKYKDIEIVNIEKENIEDIFYMMKSNENEVNVDYHPLTKVEELEDTFIEYYLSECEFFIKIMYRSYLVGLIKGRAEFKNPNEIWILYFLKNRYKLEDREWYNIIHNLEIYFFKQYGIDDFYVVVNNNNLNLINIFKKNGFSISRIYEKNKYDNINNNEIVLKKLRHVNRIKYYI
;
A
#
# COMPACT_ATOMS: atom_id res chain seq x y z
N MET A 1 -0.53 14.97 -5.96
CA MET A 1 -0.81 13.64 -5.33
C MET A 1 -2.19 13.64 -4.74
N LEU A 2 -2.85 12.48 -4.63
CA LEU A 2 -4.17 12.37 -3.98
C LEU A 2 -4.07 12.84 -2.53
N ASP A 3 -5.02 13.70 -2.09
CA ASP A 3 -5.05 14.18 -0.71
C ASP A 3 -5.74 13.14 0.19
N ILE A 4 -4.96 12.47 1.04
CA ILE A 4 -5.44 11.39 1.90
C ILE A 4 -5.29 11.82 3.36
N LYS A 5 -6.43 11.87 4.05
CA LYS A 5 -6.50 12.15 5.47
C LYS A 5 -7.56 11.28 6.12
N LEU A 6 -7.13 10.27 6.85
CA LEU A 6 -8.00 9.33 7.54
C LEU A 6 -7.55 9.16 8.98
N LYS A 7 -8.48 9.25 9.92
CA LYS A 7 -8.25 8.98 11.34
C LYS A 7 -9.18 7.88 11.83
N TYR A 8 -8.61 6.88 12.48
CA TYR A 8 -9.33 5.76 13.06
C TYR A 8 -8.72 5.39 14.41
N LYS A 9 -9.43 5.64 15.51
CA LYS A 9 -8.91 5.48 16.89
C LYS A 9 -7.58 6.25 17.06
N ASP A 10 -6.53 5.53 17.50
CA ASP A 10 -5.18 6.05 17.68
C ASP A 10 -4.33 6.00 16.40
N ILE A 11 -4.93 5.63 15.25
CA ILE A 11 -4.26 5.53 13.96
C ILE A 11 -4.62 6.75 13.11
N GLU A 12 -3.61 7.37 12.54
CA GLU A 12 -3.72 8.45 11.56
C GLU A 12 -3.01 8.04 10.28
N ILE A 13 -3.67 8.20 9.14
CA ILE A 13 -3.16 7.89 7.81
C ILE A 13 -3.22 9.16 6.99
N VAL A 14 -2.06 9.67 6.61
CA VAL A 14 -1.93 10.95 5.93
C VAL A 14 -0.84 10.89 4.89
N ASN A 15 -0.89 11.82 3.94
CA ASN A 15 0.21 11.97 3.00
C ASN A 15 1.53 12.24 3.72
N ILE A 16 2.63 11.76 3.13
CA ILE A 16 3.95 12.19 3.58
C ILE A 16 4.18 13.65 3.22
N GLU A 17 4.99 14.30 4.01
CA GLU A 17 5.45 15.67 3.83
C GLU A 17 6.96 15.68 3.70
N LYS A 18 7.54 16.75 3.15
CA LYS A 18 8.98 16.84 2.94
C LYS A 18 9.78 16.65 4.24
N GLU A 19 9.26 17.16 5.34
CA GLU A 19 9.86 17.07 6.67
C GLU A 19 9.94 15.62 7.21
N ASN A 20 9.20 14.71 6.61
CA ASN A 20 9.17 13.29 7.03
C ASN A 20 10.16 12.40 6.26
N ILE A 21 10.77 12.90 5.19
CA ILE A 21 11.56 12.07 4.25
C ILE A 21 12.69 11.35 4.95
N GLU A 22 13.39 12.00 5.86
CA GLU A 22 14.51 11.41 6.59
C GLU A 22 14.06 10.23 7.48
N ASP A 23 13.00 10.42 8.28
CA ASP A 23 12.42 9.36 9.12
C ASP A 23 11.90 8.19 8.28
N ILE A 24 11.28 8.49 7.14
CA ILE A 24 10.79 7.51 6.19
C ILE A 24 11.93 6.71 5.58
N PHE A 25 13.01 7.38 5.17
CA PHE A 25 14.20 6.72 4.63
C PHE A 25 14.79 5.73 5.63
N TYR A 26 14.97 6.11 6.88
CA TYR A 26 15.47 5.22 7.92
C TYR A 26 14.53 4.05 8.20
N MET A 27 13.22 4.29 8.19
CA MET A 27 12.24 3.22 8.32
C MET A 27 12.30 2.24 7.14
N MET A 28 12.39 2.72 5.91
CA MET A 28 12.51 1.88 4.72
C MET A 28 13.80 1.05 4.77
N LYS A 29 14.92 1.68 5.11
CA LYS A 29 16.23 1.02 5.21
C LYS A 29 16.29 -0.05 6.30
N SER A 30 15.68 0.20 7.46
CA SER A 30 15.65 -0.78 8.57
C SER A 30 14.74 -1.99 8.29
N ASN A 31 13.90 -1.93 7.27
CA ASN A 31 12.93 -2.97 6.90
C ASN A 31 13.10 -3.46 5.45
N GLU A 32 14.28 -3.32 4.85
CA GLU A 32 14.56 -3.69 3.44
C GLU A 32 14.13 -5.12 3.09
N ASN A 33 14.23 -6.07 4.02
CA ASN A 33 13.86 -7.47 3.81
C ASN A 33 12.35 -7.72 3.79
N GLU A 34 11.53 -6.73 4.13
CA GLU A 34 10.06 -6.84 4.19
C GLU A 34 9.36 -6.14 3.05
N VAL A 35 10.13 -5.51 2.19
CA VAL A 35 9.60 -4.65 1.13
C VAL A 35 8.99 -5.48 0.01
N ASN A 36 7.83 -5.02 -0.43
CA ASN A 36 7.19 -5.49 -1.65
C ASN A 36 7.95 -4.96 -2.88
N VAL A 37 7.74 -5.64 -3.94
CA VAL A 37 8.08 -5.46 -5.33
C VAL A 37 8.46 -4.04 -5.78
N ASP A 38 9.39 -3.94 -6.74
CA ASP A 38 9.95 -2.71 -7.34
C ASP A 38 10.70 -1.77 -6.38
N TYR A 39 11.14 -2.30 -5.25
CA TYR A 39 12.04 -1.58 -4.39
C TYR A 39 13.47 -1.68 -4.94
N HIS A 40 13.93 -0.63 -5.55
CA HIS A 40 15.37 -0.39 -5.67
C HIS A 40 15.84 0.09 -4.30
N PRO A 41 16.79 -0.62 -3.65
CA PRO A 41 17.26 -0.21 -2.33
C PRO A 41 17.78 1.22 -2.41
N LEU A 42 17.11 2.13 -1.71
CA LEU A 42 17.52 3.52 -1.62
C LEU A 42 18.86 3.58 -0.88
N THR A 43 19.85 4.15 -1.50
CA THR A 43 21.19 4.28 -0.91
C THR A 43 21.35 5.61 -0.19
N LYS A 44 20.59 6.62 -0.60
CA LYS A 44 20.67 7.99 -0.10
C LYS A 44 19.28 8.59 0.10
N VAL A 45 19.20 9.58 0.99
CA VAL A 45 17.95 10.32 1.27
C VAL A 45 17.48 11.09 0.04
N GLU A 46 18.41 11.64 -0.75
CA GLU A 46 18.12 12.41 -1.95
C GLU A 46 17.31 11.61 -2.99
N GLU A 47 17.56 10.30 -3.11
CA GLU A 47 16.79 9.42 -4.00
C GLU A 47 15.31 9.32 -3.58
N LEU A 48 15.05 9.38 -2.27
CA LEU A 48 13.69 9.41 -1.75
C LEU A 48 13.05 10.80 -1.93
N GLU A 49 13.84 11.88 -1.84
CA GLU A 49 13.35 13.23 -2.14
C GLU A 49 12.90 13.35 -3.60
N ASP A 50 13.69 12.83 -4.54
CA ASP A 50 13.33 12.81 -5.97
C ASP A 50 12.03 12.01 -6.19
N THR A 51 11.93 10.81 -5.60
CA THR A 51 10.70 10.00 -5.63
C THR A 51 9.51 10.75 -5.03
N PHE A 52 9.69 11.45 -3.91
CA PHE A 52 8.65 12.25 -3.29
C PHE A 52 8.14 13.36 -4.22
N ILE A 53 9.05 14.07 -4.91
CA ILE A 53 8.68 15.13 -5.85
C ILE A 53 7.83 14.55 -7.00
N GLU A 54 8.19 13.40 -7.56
CA GLU A 54 7.42 12.72 -8.60
C GLU A 54 5.99 12.43 -8.12
N TYR A 55 5.84 11.82 -6.94
CA TYR A 55 4.53 11.55 -6.35
C TYR A 55 3.75 12.82 -6.05
N TYR A 56 4.42 13.87 -5.54
CA TYR A 56 3.80 15.14 -5.20
C TYR A 56 3.20 15.83 -6.44
N LEU A 57 3.88 15.76 -7.58
CA LEU A 57 3.43 16.37 -8.84
C LEU A 57 2.34 15.54 -9.55
N SER A 58 2.19 14.26 -9.23
CA SER A 58 1.20 13.38 -9.84
C SER A 58 -0.20 13.65 -9.27
N GLU A 59 -1.21 13.71 -10.15
CA GLU A 59 -2.62 13.87 -9.72
C GLU A 59 -3.26 12.56 -9.26
N CYS A 60 -2.72 11.42 -9.68
CA CYS A 60 -3.31 10.09 -9.46
C CYS A 60 -2.55 9.22 -8.49
N GLU A 61 -1.38 9.64 -8.05
CA GLU A 61 -0.53 8.86 -7.15
C GLU A 61 -0.67 9.33 -5.70
N PHE A 62 -0.31 8.43 -4.78
CA PHE A 62 -0.27 8.73 -3.36
C PHE A 62 0.92 8.06 -2.70
N PHE A 63 1.46 8.74 -1.70
CA PHE A 63 2.45 8.21 -0.79
C PHE A 63 2.05 8.63 0.63
N ILE A 64 1.60 7.67 1.43
CA ILE A 64 1.02 7.89 2.75
C ILE A 64 1.83 7.21 3.84
N LYS A 65 1.87 7.89 4.99
CA LYS A 65 2.39 7.35 6.25
C LYS A 65 1.24 6.93 7.15
N ILE A 66 1.48 5.87 7.92
CA ILE A 66 0.57 5.37 8.95
C ILE A 66 1.21 5.64 10.29
N MET A 67 0.54 6.44 11.09
CA MET A 67 0.96 6.83 12.44
C MET A 67 0.10 6.11 13.48
N TYR A 68 0.71 5.60 14.52
CA TYR A 68 0.04 5.07 15.71
C TYR A 68 0.58 5.78 16.94
N ARG A 69 -0.27 6.56 17.63
CA ARG A 69 0.13 7.38 18.79
C ARG A 69 1.40 8.19 18.53
N SER A 70 1.46 8.87 17.39
CA SER A 70 2.61 9.67 16.91
C SER A 70 3.86 8.86 16.50
N TYR A 71 3.82 7.54 16.46
CA TYR A 71 4.90 6.70 15.93
C TYR A 71 4.62 6.33 14.48
N LEU A 72 5.62 6.45 13.63
CA LEU A 72 5.56 5.95 12.25
C LEU A 72 5.58 4.41 12.29
N VAL A 73 4.50 3.78 11.82
CA VAL A 73 4.34 2.32 11.89
C VAL A 73 4.18 1.67 10.51
N GLY A 74 3.93 2.44 9.46
CA GLY A 74 3.80 1.90 8.12
C GLY A 74 3.81 2.95 7.04
N LEU A 75 4.03 2.49 5.80
CA LEU A 75 4.06 3.29 4.57
C LEU A 75 3.28 2.57 3.48
N ILE A 76 2.53 3.31 2.69
CA ILE A 76 1.85 2.80 1.50
C ILE A 76 2.07 3.76 0.35
N LYS A 77 2.50 3.23 -0.82
CA LYS A 77 2.54 3.97 -2.08
C LYS A 77 1.65 3.29 -3.10
N GLY A 78 1.06 4.08 -3.97
CA GLY A 78 0.23 3.54 -5.03
C GLY A 78 -0.33 4.61 -5.94
N ARG A 79 -1.23 4.19 -6.80
CA ARG A 79 -1.90 5.07 -7.76
C ARG A 79 -3.37 4.70 -7.91
N ALA A 80 -4.19 5.69 -8.23
CA ALA A 80 -5.56 5.49 -8.67
C ALA A 80 -5.64 5.58 -10.21
N GLU A 81 -6.52 4.79 -10.80
CA GLU A 81 -6.88 4.86 -12.21
C GLU A 81 -8.37 5.19 -12.29
N PHE A 82 -8.68 6.42 -12.68
CA PHE A 82 -10.05 6.90 -12.84
C PHE A 82 -10.60 6.49 -14.19
N LYS A 83 -11.29 5.36 -14.19
CA LYS A 83 -11.91 4.72 -15.36
C LYS A 83 -13.22 4.04 -14.95
N ASN A 84 -13.79 3.17 -15.72
CA ASN A 84 -14.99 2.42 -15.35
C ASN A 84 -14.70 0.90 -15.32
N PRO A 85 -14.59 0.27 -14.15
CA PRO A 85 -14.63 0.85 -12.78
C PRO A 85 -13.37 1.64 -12.43
N ASN A 86 -13.46 2.54 -11.44
CA ASN A 86 -12.30 3.19 -10.85
C ASN A 86 -11.48 2.18 -10.02
N GLU A 87 -10.17 2.22 -10.18
CA GLU A 87 -9.26 1.26 -9.57
C GLU A 87 -8.22 1.96 -8.69
N ILE A 88 -7.76 1.26 -7.65
CA ILE A 88 -6.57 1.62 -6.91
C ILE A 88 -5.55 0.49 -6.95
N TRP A 89 -4.29 0.85 -7.14
CA TRP A 89 -3.15 -0.04 -7.15
C TRP A 89 -2.23 0.31 -5.99
N ILE A 90 -2.13 -0.57 -5.00
CA ILE A 90 -1.13 -0.49 -3.94
C ILE A 90 0.12 -1.19 -4.46
N LEU A 91 1.17 -0.40 -4.74
CA LEU A 91 2.41 -0.87 -5.33
C LEU A 91 3.49 -1.14 -4.29
N TYR A 92 3.39 -0.46 -3.15
CA TYR A 92 4.33 -0.60 -2.04
C TYR A 92 3.56 -0.59 -0.72
N PHE A 93 3.89 -1.53 0.15
CA PHE A 93 3.32 -1.64 1.48
C PHE A 93 4.41 -2.07 2.47
N LEU A 94 4.75 -1.19 3.38
CA LEU A 94 5.69 -1.46 4.46
C LEU A 94 4.98 -1.39 5.80
N LYS A 95 5.18 -2.39 6.65
CA LYS A 95 4.69 -2.40 8.03
C LYS A 95 5.85 -2.62 9.01
N ASN A 96 5.82 -1.90 10.11
CA ASN A 96 6.73 -2.18 11.22
C ASN A 96 6.16 -3.34 12.06
N ARG A 97 6.88 -4.46 12.13
CA ARG A 97 6.45 -5.69 12.82
C ARG A 97 6.22 -5.49 14.32
N TYR A 98 6.95 -4.57 14.93
CA TYR A 98 7.00 -4.46 16.39
C TYR A 98 5.97 -3.51 16.99
N LYS A 99 5.17 -2.80 16.19
CA LYS A 99 4.32 -1.71 16.66
C LYS A 99 2.83 -2.02 16.66
N LEU A 100 2.35 -2.87 15.75
CA LEU A 100 0.94 -3.20 15.60
C LEU A 100 0.75 -4.70 15.33
N GLU A 101 -0.32 -5.26 15.91
CA GLU A 101 -0.74 -6.63 15.63
C GLU A 101 -1.39 -6.74 14.23
N ASP A 102 -1.48 -7.96 13.70
CA ASP A 102 -2.10 -8.21 12.38
C ASP A 102 -3.58 -7.79 12.33
N ARG A 103 -4.27 -7.79 13.47
CA ARG A 103 -5.67 -7.35 13.58
C ARG A 103 -5.80 -5.84 13.31
N GLU A 104 -4.87 -5.03 13.79
CA GLU A 104 -4.84 -3.59 13.53
C GLU A 104 -4.56 -3.33 12.06
N TRP A 105 -3.64 -4.07 11.45
CA TRP A 105 -3.35 -3.98 10.01
C TRP A 105 -4.56 -4.35 9.16
N TYR A 106 -5.31 -5.39 9.54
CA TYR A 106 -6.57 -5.71 8.91
C TYR A 106 -7.53 -4.51 8.94
N ASN A 107 -7.70 -3.87 10.11
CA ASN A 107 -8.59 -2.73 10.26
C ASN A 107 -8.11 -1.51 9.46
N ILE A 108 -6.80 -1.27 9.37
CA ILE A 108 -6.20 -0.19 8.57
C ILE A 108 -6.59 -0.37 7.10
N ILE A 109 -6.35 -1.55 6.53
CA ILE A 109 -6.67 -1.85 5.13
C ILE A 109 -8.18 -1.69 4.88
N HIS A 110 -9.01 -2.23 5.77
CA HIS A 110 -10.46 -2.12 5.66
C HIS A 110 -10.95 -0.66 5.66
N ASN A 111 -10.43 0.17 6.55
CA ASN A 111 -10.79 1.59 6.62
C ASN A 111 -10.26 2.37 5.42
N LEU A 112 -9.07 2.06 4.91
CA LEU A 112 -8.56 2.63 3.67
C LEU A 112 -9.45 2.31 2.47
N GLU A 113 -9.92 1.06 2.33
CA GLU A 113 -10.85 0.68 1.27
C GLU A 113 -12.16 1.49 1.34
N ILE A 114 -12.72 1.64 2.55
CA ILE A 114 -13.92 2.45 2.75
C ILE A 114 -13.66 3.91 2.40
N TYR A 115 -12.52 4.46 2.81
CA TYR A 115 -12.13 5.83 2.52
C TYR A 115 -12.01 6.07 1.01
N PHE A 116 -11.24 5.25 0.31
CA PHE A 116 -11.06 5.39 -1.14
C PHE A 116 -12.38 5.24 -1.90
N PHE A 117 -13.24 4.32 -1.47
CA PHE A 117 -14.57 4.20 -2.06
C PHE A 117 -15.41 5.47 -1.86
N LYS A 118 -15.45 6.01 -0.64
CA LYS A 118 -16.30 7.15 -0.31
C LYS A 118 -15.79 8.47 -0.91
N GLN A 119 -14.47 8.67 -0.91
CA GLN A 119 -13.87 9.94 -1.35
C GLN A 119 -13.60 9.98 -2.84
N TYR A 120 -13.23 8.85 -3.44
CA TYR A 120 -12.75 8.79 -4.82
C TYR A 120 -13.56 7.85 -5.71
N GLY A 121 -14.61 7.20 -5.16
CA GLY A 121 -15.44 6.27 -5.93
C GLY A 121 -14.68 5.04 -6.40
N ILE A 122 -13.66 4.60 -5.66
CA ILE A 122 -12.87 3.42 -6.03
C ILE A 122 -13.69 2.16 -5.79
N ASP A 123 -13.88 1.37 -6.84
CA ASP A 123 -14.62 0.11 -6.79
C ASP A 123 -13.70 -1.11 -6.69
N ASP A 124 -12.57 -1.08 -7.40
CA ASP A 124 -11.67 -2.23 -7.50
C ASP A 124 -10.31 -1.92 -6.89
N PHE A 125 -9.82 -2.88 -6.10
CA PHE A 125 -8.58 -2.76 -5.35
C PHE A 125 -7.59 -3.84 -5.79
N TYR A 126 -6.37 -3.40 -6.07
CA TYR A 126 -5.25 -4.26 -6.42
C TYR A 126 -4.08 -3.98 -5.51
N VAL A 127 -3.35 -5.04 -5.15
CA VAL A 127 -2.09 -4.92 -4.42
C VAL A 127 -1.06 -5.87 -5.01
N VAL A 128 0.13 -5.36 -5.19
CA VAL A 128 1.29 -6.14 -5.63
C VAL A 128 2.10 -6.53 -4.40
N VAL A 129 2.37 -7.82 -4.23
CA VAL A 129 3.09 -8.37 -3.08
C VAL A 129 4.14 -9.36 -3.53
N ASN A 130 5.28 -9.39 -2.84
CA ASN A 130 6.24 -10.48 -3.01
C ASN A 130 5.63 -11.80 -2.51
N ASN A 131 5.76 -12.89 -3.28
CA ASN A 131 5.20 -14.20 -2.92
C ASN A 131 5.75 -14.77 -1.59
N ASN A 132 6.93 -14.32 -1.18
CA ASN A 132 7.55 -14.73 0.08
C ASN A 132 6.98 -13.98 1.29
N ASN A 133 6.26 -12.87 1.09
CA ASN A 133 5.65 -12.12 2.17
C ASN A 133 4.28 -12.70 2.57
N LEU A 134 4.31 -13.93 3.10
CA LEU A 134 3.10 -14.67 3.48
C LEU A 134 2.26 -13.93 4.52
N ASN A 135 2.89 -13.18 5.41
CA ASN A 135 2.18 -12.40 6.41
C ASN A 135 1.29 -11.34 5.77
N LEU A 136 1.83 -10.54 4.84
CA LEU A 136 1.08 -9.50 4.15
C LEU A 136 0.00 -10.08 3.24
N ILE A 137 0.31 -11.17 2.50
CA ILE A 137 -0.67 -11.91 1.70
C ILE A 137 -1.86 -12.34 2.57
N ASN A 138 -1.61 -12.88 3.78
CA ASN A 138 -2.66 -13.31 4.69
C ASN A 138 -3.51 -12.15 5.21
N ILE A 139 -2.90 -10.99 5.50
CA ILE A 139 -3.62 -9.78 5.91
C ILE A 139 -4.60 -9.34 4.81
N PHE A 140 -4.15 -9.27 3.55
CA PHE A 140 -5.02 -8.93 2.42
C PHE A 140 -6.10 -9.99 2.16
N LYS A 141 -5.75 -11.28 2.21
CA LYS A 141 -6.75 -12.36 2.07
C LYS A 141 -7.84 -12.28 3.14
N LYS A 142 -7.50 -11.99 4.41
CA LYS A 142 -8.48 -11.76 5.47
C LYS A 142 -9.39 -10.56 5.19
N ASN A 143 -8.92 -9.57 4.42
CA ASN A 143 -9.73 -8.45 3.93
C ASN A 143 -10.56 -8.80 2.68
N GLY A 144 -10.56 -10.04 2.23
CA GLY A 144 -11.36 -10.51 1.09
C GLY A 144 -10.67 -10.35 -0.28
N PHE A 145 -9.37 -10.10 -0.29
CA PHE A 145 -8.60 -10.15 -1.53
C PHE A 145 -8.34 -11.60 -1.96
N SER A 146 -8.30 -11.82 -3.25
CA SER A 146 -7.95 -13.10 -3.89
C SER A 146 -6.78 -12.92 -4.85
N ILE A 147 -6.00 -13.98 -5.04
CA ILE A 147 -4.92 -13.97 -6.03
C ILE A 147 -5.51 -13.83 -7.43
N SER A 148 -5.04 -12.83 -8.16
CA SER A 148 -5.43 -12.56 -9.55
C SER A 148 -4.40 -13.02 -10.54
N ARG A 149 -3.12 -12.73 -10.27
CA ARG A 149 -2.00 -13.07 -11.16
C ARG A 149 -0.76 -13.38 -10.34
N ILE A 150 0.12 -14.18 -10.93
CA ILE A 150 1.47 -14.45 -10.42
C ILE A 150 2.43 -14.07 -11.56
N TYR A 151 3.39 -13.20 -11.27
CA TYR A 151 4.45 -12.84 -12.20
C TYR A 151 5.74 -13.55 -11.80
N GLU A 152 6.25 -14.39 -12.68
CA GLU A 152 7.58 -14.97 -12.52
C GLU A 152 8.60 -14.00 -13.09
N LYS A 153 9.47 -13.41 -12.26
CA LYS A 153 10.63 -12.66 -12.74
C LYS A 153 11.61 -13.64 -13.38
N ASN A 154 12.17 -13.25 -14.52
CA ASN A 154 13.08 -14.07 -15.32
C ASN A 154 14.19 -14.68 -14.44
N LYS A 155 14.48 -15.97 -14.67
CA LYS A 155 15.48 -16.79 -13.95
C LYS A 155 16.94 -16.28 -13.99
N TYR A 156 17.21 -15.16 -14.67
CA TYR A 156 18.54 -14.56 -14.76
C TYR A 156 18.90 -13.64 -13.59
N ASP A 157 17.90 -13.16 -12.85
CA ASP A 157 18.15 -12.46 -11.59
C ASP A 157 18.10 -13.52 -10.47
N ASN A 158 19.23 -13.74 -9.81
CA ASN A 158 19.46 -14.74 -8.75
C ASN A 158 18.57 -14.57 -7.49
N ILE A 159 17.43 -13.90 -7.60
CA ILE A 159 16.48 -13.65 -6.52
C ILE A 159 15.13 -14.21 -6.97
N ASN A 160 14.70 -15.32 -6.36
CA ASN A 160 13.37 -15.93 -6.52
C ASN A 160 12.24 -15.03 -5.96
N ASN A 161 12.12 -13.82 -6.46
CA ASN A 161 11.11 -12.86 -6.05
C ASN A 161 9.97 -12.82 -7.07
N ASN A 162 9.14 -13.86 -7.09
CA ASN A 162 7.89 -13.81 -7.84
C ASN A 162 6.92 -12.83 -7.19
N GLU A 163 6.20 -12.12 -8.02
CA GLU A 163 5.22 -11.13 -7.61
C GLU A 163 3.81 -11.70 -7.72
N ILE A 164 2.99 -11.43 -6.72
CA ILE A 164 1.59 -11.80 -6.72
C ILE A 164 0.75 -10.53 -6.76
N VAL A 165 -0.19 -10.47 -7.69
CA VAL A 165 -1.24 -9.47 -7.66
C VAL A 165 -2.45 -10.05 -6.96
N LEU A 166 -2.81 -9.45 -5.85
CA LEU A 166 -4.07 -9.70 -5.17
C LEU A 166 -5.10 -8.65 -5.62
N LYS A 167 -6.36 -9.07 -5.76
CA LYS A 167 -7.47 -8.17 -6.11
C LYS A 167 -8.66 -8.35 -5.21
N LYS A 168 -9.42 -7.27 -5.05
CA LYS A 168 -10.75 -7.26 -4.43
C LYS A 168 -11.67 -6.38 -5.27
N LEU A 169 -12.73 -6.97 -5.81
CA LEU A 169 -13.71 -6.32 -6.67
C LEU A 169 -14.97 -6.00 -5.84
N ARG A 170 -15.33 -4.73 -5.75
CA ARG A 170 -16.54 -4.31 -5.04
C ARG A 170 -17.80 -4.44 -5.89
N HIS A 171 -17.67 -4.35 -7.20
CA HIS A 171 -18.80 -4.45 -8.14
C HIS A 171 -19.58 -5.75 -7.99
N VAL A 172 -18.90 -6.87 -7.72
CA VAL A 172 -19.53 -8.20 -7.59
C VAL A 172 -20.45 -8.30 -6.37
N ASN A 173 -20.25 -7.47 -5.34
CA ASN A 173 -21.04 -7.49 -4.12
C ASN A 173 -22.29 -6.60 -4.19
N ARG A 174 -22.39 -5.66 -5.14
CA ARG A 174 -23.59 -4.81 -5.29
C ARG A 174 -24.80 -5.59 -5.84
N ILE A 175 -24.58 -6.63 -6.64
CA ILE A 175 -25.66 -7.43 -7.24
C ILE A 175 -26.37 -8.31 -6.19
N LYS A 176 -25.74 -8.64 -5.06
CA LYS A 176 -26.33 -9.48 -4.01
C LYS A 176 -27.32 -8.78 -3.08
N TYR A 177 -27.44 -7.46 -3.14
CA TYR A 177 -28.34 -6.68 -2.24
C TYR A 177 -29.61 -6.14 -2.94
N TYR A 178 -29.85 -6.50 -4.20
CA TYR A 178 -31.04 -6.08 -4.97
C TYR A 178 -31.89 -7.26 -5.46
N ILE A 179 -31.81 -8.44 -4.80
CA ILE A 179 -32.73 -9.56 -5.04
C ILE A 179 -33.46 -9.89 -3.73
#